data_390142fc2d5695c2a001c54365a3a651
#
_entry.id   390142fc2d5695c2a001c54365a3a651
#
_cell.length_a   1.000
_cell.length_b   1.000
_cell.length_c   1.000
_cell.angle_alpha   90.00
_cell.angle_beta   90.00
_cell.angle_gamma   90.00
#
_symmetry.space_group_name_H-M   'P 1'
#
loop_
_entity.id
_entity.type
_entity.pdbx_description
1 polymer ?
#
loop_
_entity_poly.entity_id
_entity_poly.type
_entity_poly.pdbx_seq_one_letter_code
_entity_poly.pdbx_strand_id
1 'polypeptide(L)'
;MSKTYAEINDRIKKGEVVVVTAEEIIDIVDEKGVKKAAQEVDVVTTGTFSPMCSSGAFLNFGHAKPRIKVQKAWLNGVNAYAGLAAVDLYVGATELPEDDPLNKVFPGEFKYGGGHIIEDLVSGKDIRLKAIAYGTDCYPGKELDTWIKLEDLNEAVLTNPRNAYQNYNCAVNLSDKTIYTYMGTIKPKLGNATYCSAAQLSPLMNDPEYKTIGIGTRIFLGGGVGYVIWQGTQHNPTVARTEGGVPKGGAGTLSVIGDLKQMVPDWLRGVSFRGYGATLAVGIGIP
;
A
#
# COMPACT_ATOMS: atom_id res chain seq x y z
N MET A 1 -12.27 25.26 -18.95
CA MET A 1 -13.14 24.07 -19.00
C MET A 1 -12.77 23.19 -17.82
N SER A 2 -13.72 22.56 -17.19
CA SER A 2 -13.44 21.56 -16.15
C SER A 2 -12.99 20.25 -16.83
N LYS A 3 -11.98 19.62 -16.30
CA LYS A 3 -11.53 18.29 -16.74
C LYS A 3 -12.58 17.24 -16.35
N THR A 4 -12.70 16.19 -17.14
CA THR A 4 -13.53 15.03 -16.83
C THR A 4 -12.69 13.95 -16.15
N TYR A 5 -13.33 13.06 -15.38
CA TYR A 5 -12.65 11.89 -14.82
C TYR A 5 -12.01 10.99 -15.88
N ALA A 6 -12.61 10.90 -17.05
CA ALA A 6 -12.06 10.13 -18.17
C ALA A 6 -10.72 10.73 -18.64
N GLU A 7 -10.64 12.03 -18.82
CA GLU A 7 -9.39 12.72 -19.19
C GLU A 7 -8.30 12.56 -18.14
N ILE A 8 -8.64 12.67 -16.83
CA ILE A 8 -7.68 12.46 -15.74
C ILE A 8 -7.18 11.01 -15.76
N ASN A 9 -8.07 10.03 -15.88
CA ASN A 9 -7.70 8.62 -15.96
C ASN A 9 -6.82 8.29 -17.18
N ASP A 10 -7.07 8.94 -18.31
CA ASP A 10 -6.22 8.76 -19.50
C ASP A 10 -4.82 9.36 -19.29
N ARG A 11 -4.71 10.50 -18.61
CA ARG A 11 -3.40 11.07 -18.22
C ARG A 11 -2.66 10.16 -17.24
N ILE A 12 -3.35 9.58 -16.25
CA ILE A 12 -2.76 8.59 -15.34
C ILE A 12 -2.16 7.43 -16.14
N LYS A 13 -2.92 6.84 -17.06
CA LYS A 13 -2.43 5.72 -17.89
C LYS A 13 -1.23 6.06 -18.75
N LYS A 14 -1.14 7.31 -19.22
CA LYS A 14 -0.04 7.79 -20.05
C LYS A 14 1.18 8.29 -19.25
N GLY A 15 1.06 8.39 -17.92
CA GLY A 15 2.09 9.00 -17.08
C GLY A 15 2.20 10.53 -17.22
N GLU A 16 1.18 11.18 -17.75
CA GLU A 16 1.12 12.64 -17.98
C GLU A 16 0.35 13.38 -16.89
N VAL A 17 -0.11 12.65 -15.87
CA VAL A 17 -0.91 13.20 -14.77
C VAL A 17 -0.09 14.15 -13.90
N VAL A 18 -0.67 15.31 -13.56
CA VAL A 18 -0.11 16.25 -12.59
C VAL A 18 -0.68 15.94 -11.22
N VAL A 19 0.17 15.37 -10.36
CA VAL A 19 -0.17 14.96 -8.99
C VAL A 19 0.53 15.89 -8.01
N VAL A 20 -0.22 16.44 -7.06
CA VAL A 20 0.31 17.23 -5.96
C VAL A 20 -0.19 16.71 -4.63
N THR A 21 0.51 17.02 -3.56
CA THR A 21 0.06 16.72 -2.20
C THR A 21 -0.98 17.74 -1.74
N ALA A 22 -1.70 17.40 -0.68
CA ALA A 22 -2.64 18.30 -0.04
C ALA A 22 -1.97 19.58 0.53
N GLU A 23 -0.70 19.52 0.82
CA GLU A 23 0.09 20.66 1.28
C GLU A 23 0.48 21.55 0.10
N GLU A 24 1.00 20.98 -0.97
CA GLU A 24 1.43 21.70 -2.18
C GLU A 24 0.29 22.42 -2.87
N ILE A 25 -0.94 21.89 -2.87
CA ILE A 25 -2.08 22.52 -3.52
C ILE A 25 -2.45 23.86 -2.87
N ILE A 26 -2.18 24.05 -1.59
CA ILE A 26 -2.46 25.30 -0.88
C ILE A 26 -1.67 26.43 -1.51
N ASP A 27 -0.37 26.27 -1.64
CA ASP A 27 0.53 27.28 -2.24
C ASP A 27 0.17 27.56 -3.70
N ILE A 28 -0.16 26.50 -4.46
CA ILE A 28 -0.59 26.63 -5.87
C ILE A 28 -1.89 27.45 -5.98
N VAL A 29 -2.84 27.22 -5.07
CA VAL A 29 -4.09 27.97 -5.05
C VAL A 29 -3.87 29.41 -4.63
N ASP A 30 -3.02 29.68 -3.66
CA ASP A 30 -2.69 31.02 -3.20
C ASP A 30 -1.96 31.80 -4.29
N GLU A 31 -1.07 31.19 -5.05
CA GLU A 31 -0.31 31.83 -6.13
C GLU A 31 -1.16 32.05 -7.39
N LYS A 32 -1.95 31.06 -7.81
CA LYS A 32 -2.57 31.01 -9.15
C LYS A 32 -4.08 31.17 -9.12
N GLY A 33 -4.68 31.08 -7.94
CA GLY A 33 -6.13 31.06 -7.74
C GLY A 33 -6.78 29.72 -8.10
N VAL A 34 -7.94 29.44 -7.49
CA VAL A 34 -8.65 28.15 -7.56
C VAL A 34 -8.88 27.67 -9.01
N LYS A 35 -9.31 28.58 -9.91
CA LYS A 35 -9.65 28.20 -11.29
C LYS A 35 -8.44 27.69 -12.06
N LYS A 36 -7.28 28.33 -11.92
CA LYS A 36 -6.06 27.97 -12.62
C LYS A 36 -5.43 26.72 -12.00
N ALA A 37 -5.41 26.62 -10.68
CA ALA A 37 -4.99 25.43 -9.98
C ALA A 37 -5.78 24.19 -10.43
N ALA A 38 -7.11 24.30 -10.50
CA ALA A 38 -7.98 23.21 -10.98
C ALA A 38 -7.75 22.82 -12.46
N GLN A 39 -7.23 23.71 -13.28
CA GLN A 39 -6.88 23.40 -14.67
C GLN A 39 -5.52 22.70 -14.79
N GLU A 40 -4.56 23.06 -13.96
CA GLU A 40 -3.19 22.57 -14.02
C GLU A 40 -2.96 21.29 -13.21
N VAL A 41 -3.67 21.11 -12.11
CA VAL A 41 -3.54 19.93 -11.23
C VAL A 41 -4.62 18.90 -11.55
N ASP A 42 -4.22 17.67 -11.74
CA ASP A 42 -5.14 16.57 -12.07
C ASP A 42 -5.58 15.79 -10.84
N VAL A 43 -4.67 15.58 -9.89
CA VAL A 43 -4.89 14.79 -8.69
C VAL A 43 -4.28 15.48 -7.48
N VAL A 44 -5.03 15.58 -6.41
CA VAL A 44 -4.51 15.98 -5.09
C VAL A 44 -4.49 14.73 -4.21
N THR A 45 -3.31 14.34 -3.75
CA THR A 45 -3.19 13.20 -2.83
C THR A 45 -3.66 13.59 -1.44
N THR A 46 -4.07 12.59 -0.67
CA THR A 46 -4.49 12.78 0.72
C THR A 46 -3.32 13.08 1.68
N GLY A 47 -2.16 13.41 1.16
CA GLY A 47 -0.92 13.71 1.85
C GLY A 47 0.25 12.93 1.28
N THR A 48 1.45 13.21 1.77
CA THR A 48 2.64 12.41 1.54
C THR A 48 2.39 10.97 1.96
N PHE A 49 3.15 10.05 1.42
CA PHE A 49 3.07 8.60 1.67
C PHE A 49 2.48 8.22 3.03
N SER A 50 1.33 7.60 3.03
CA SER A 50 0.75 7.00 4.23
C SER A 50 1.16 5.53 4.33
N PRO A 51 1.69 5.08 5.47
CA PRO A 51 1.99 3.67 5.68
C PRO A 51 0.73 2.81 5.53
N MET A 52 0.78 1.86 4.60
CA MET A 52 -0.32 0.94 4.29
C MET A 52 0.09 -0.48 4.63
N CYS A 53 0.26 -0.75 5.93
CA CYS A 53 0.74 -2.04 6.46
C CYS A 53 -0.09 -3.25 6.04
N SER A 54 -1.36 -3.05 5.72
CA SER A 54 -2.24 -4.11 5.21
C SER A 54 -2.10 -4.36 3.72
N SER A 55 -1.24 -3.63 3.02
CA SER A 55 -0.98 -3.84 1.61
C SER A 55 -0.17 -5.11 1.37
N GLY A 56 -0.28 -5.62 0.17
CA GLY A 56 0.54 -6.71 -0.33
C GLY A 56 0.39 -6.85 -1.84
N ALA A 57 1.19 -7.70 -2.42
CA ALA A 57 1.18 -7.96 -3.85
C ALA A 57 0.92 -9.42 -4.16
N PHE A 58 -0.02 -9.68 -5.08
CA PHE A 58 -0.15 -10.95 -5.77
C PHE A 58 0.77 -10.93 -6.98
N LEU A 59 1.58 -11.98 -7.14
CA LEU A 59 2.59 -12.11 -8.18
C LEU A 59 2.40 -13.45 -8.89
N ASN A 60 2.23 -13.44 -10.20
CA ASN A 60 2.25 -14.66 -11.02
C ASN A 60 3.54 -14.70 -11.83
N PHE A 61 4.46 -15.59 -11.47
CA PHE A 61 5.78 -15.68 -12.10
C PHE A 61 5.84 -16.66 -13.28
N GLY A 62 4.72 -17.28 -13.65
CA GLY A 62 4.66 -18.23 -14.76
C GLY A 62 5.25 -19.60 -14.45
N HIS A 63 5.08 -20.53 -15.38
CA HIS A 63 5.55 -21.90 -15.21
C HIS A 63 7.02 -22.07 -15.58
N ALA A 64 7.82 -22.58 -14.64
CA ALA A 64 9.17 -23.06 -14.88
C ALA A 64 9.17 -24.39 -15.69
N LYS A 65 10.35 -24.80 -16.13
CA LYS A 65 10.59 -26.13 -16.71
C LYS A 65 11.64 -26.86 -15.88
N PRO A 66 11.28 -27.97 -15.19
CA PRO A 66 9.94 -28.60 -15.15
C PRO A 66 8.92 -27.74 -14.41
N ARG A 67 7.61 -27.96 -14.70
CA ARG A 67 6.53 -27.26 -14.00
C ARG A 67 6.60 -27.50 -12.51
N ILE A 68 6.34 -26.45 -11.74
CA ILE A 68 6.29 -26.51 -10.28
C ILE A 68 4.91 -26.06 -9.79
N LYS A 69 4.38 -26.70 -8.75
CA LYS A 69 3.30 -26.19 -7.92
C LYS A 69 3.87 -25.80 -6.58
N VAL A 70 4.09 -24.51 -6.39
CA VAL A 70 4.79 -23.99 -5.23
C VAL A 70 4.02 -24.29 -3.95
N GLN A 71 4.76 -24.69 -2.92
CA GLN A 71 4.26 -24.94 -1.58
C GLN A 71 4.78 -23.90 -0.58
N LYS A 72 6.06 -23.54 -0.69
CA LYS A 72 6.69 -22.46 0.06
C LYS A 72 7.57 -21.65 -0.87
N ALA A 73 7.62 -20.35 -0.64
CA ALA A 73 8.45 -19.46 -1.42
C ALA A 73 9.05 -18.34 -0.58
N TRP A 74 10.17 -17.81 -1.07
CA TRP A 74 10.87 -16.66 -0.50
C TRP A 74 11.29 -15.72 -1.61
N LEU A 75 11.10 -14.44 -1.38
CA LEU A 75 11.55 -13.36 -2.25
C LEU A 75 12.67 -12.60 -1.53
N ASN A 76 13.91 -12.66 -2.02
CA ASN A 76 15.10 -12.16 -1.32
C ASN A 76 15.17 -12.60 0.16
N GLY A 77 14.70 -13.83 0.48
CA GLY A 77 14.64 -14.35 1.84
C GLY A 77 13.40 -13.96 2.64
N VAL A 78 12.55 -13.08 2.14
CA VAL A 78 11.26 -12.74 2.75
C VAL A 78 10.22 -13.77 2.36
N ASN A 79 9.46 -14.29 3.32
CA ASN A 79 8.41 -15.26 3.06
C ASN A 79 7.34 -14.71 2.12
N ALA A 80 6.91 -15.55 1.18
CA ALA A 80 5.77 -15.30 0.32
C ALA A 80 4.77 -16.46 0.42
N TYR A 81 3.51 -16.14 0.64
CA TYR A 81 2.46 -17.15 0.73
C TYR A 81 2.20 -17.80 -0.62
N ALA A 82 2.26 -19.13 -0.67
CA ALA A 82 2.13 -19.92 -1.89
C ALA A 82 0.87 -20.80 -1.92
N GLY A 83 -0.03 -20.66 -0.97
CA GLY A 83 -1.28 -21.43 -0.89
C GLY A 83 -2.39 -20.95 -1.86
N LEU A 84 -1.99 -20.50 -3.04
CA LEU A 84 -2.84 -20.00 -4.11
C LEU A 84 -2.87 -20.99 -5.28
N ALA A 85 -2.76 -20.53 -6.52
CA ALA A 85 -2.55 -21.37 -7.68
C ALA A 85 -1.08 -21.84 -7.79
N ALA A 86 -0.74 -22.57 -8.83
CA ALA A 86 0.54 -23.28 -8.90
C ALA A 86 1.79 -22.38 -8.83
N VAL A 87 1.71 -21.19 -9.42
CA VAL A 87 2.82 -20.25 -9.59
C VAL A 87 2.43 -18.82 -9.15
N ASP A 88 1.42 -18.74 -8.31
CA ASP A 88 0.99 -17.48 -7.71
C ASP A 88 1.52 -17.37 -6.29
N LEU A 89 2.01 -16.19 -5.96
CA LEU A 89 2.54 -15.85 -4.65
C LEU A 89 1.84 -14.61 -4.12
N TYR A 90 1.74 -14.51 -2.80
CA TYR A 90 1.36 -13.26 -2.14
C TYR A 90 2.45 -12.86 -1.15
N VAL A 91 2.92 -11.62 -1.25
CA VAL A 91 3.83 -11.01 -0.28
C VAL A 91 3.14 -9.86 0.43
N GLY A 92 3.03 -9.95 1.74
CA GLY A 92 2.50 -8.87 2.58
C GLY A 92 3.55 -7.80 2.84
N ALA A 93 3.15 -6.53 2.88
CA ALA A 93 4.08 -5.42 3.09
C ALA A 93 4.81 -5.47 4.45
N THR A 94 4.25 -6.15 5.44
CA THR A 94 4.86 -6.30 6.78
C THR A 94 5.58 -7.64 6.98
N GLU A 95 5.68 -8.47 5.94
CA GLU A 95 6.41 -9.73 6.02
C GLU A 95 7.91 -9.49 6.13
N LEU A 96 8.60 -10.33 6.89
CA LEU A 96 10.02 -10.19 7.22
C LEU A 96 10.81 -11.42 6.81
N PRO A 97 12.15 -11.32 6.61
CA PRO A 97 13.00 -12.48 6.42
C PRO A 97 12.97 -13.38 7.67
N GLU A 98 12.87 -14.69 7.46
CA GLU A 98 12.91 -15.68 8.56
C GLU A 98 14.24 -15.64 9.32
N ASP A 99 15.32 -15.42 8.58
CA ASP A 99 16.70 -15.51 9.09
C ASP A 99 17.24 -14.17 9.59
N ASP A 100 16.44 -13.09 9.57
CA ASP A 100 16.89 -11.81 10.10
C ASP A 100 17.07 -11.91 11.63
N PRO A 101 18.31 -11.80 12.14
CA PRO A 101 18.57 -11.94 13.58
C PRO A 101 17.85 -10.87 14.41
N LEU A 102 17.53 -9.72 13.81
CA LEU A 102 16.82 -8.63 14.47
C LEU A 102 15.34 -8.93 14.67
N ASN A 103 14.76 -9.88 13.93
CA ASN A 103 13.41 -10.38 14.17
C ASN A 103 13.24 -11.06 15.55
N LYS A 104 14.33 -11.51 16.15
CA LYS A 104 14.35 -12.24 17.44
C LYS A 104 14.59 -11.34 18.63
N VAL A 105 14.83 -10.05 18.43
CA VAL A 105 15.18 -9.07 19.45
C VAL A 105 14.08 -8.03 19.54
N PHE A 106 13.61 -7.77 20.76
CA PHE A 106 12.65 -6.68 20.98
C PHE A 106 13.31 -5.55 21.79
N PRO A 107 13.19 -4.31 21.34
CA PRO A 107 12.66 -3.87 20.06
C PRO A 107 13.64 -4.18 18.92
N GLY A 108 13.19 -4.90 17.90
CA GLY A 108 13.97 -5.21 16.71
C GLY A 108 14.19 -3.97 15.83
N GLU A 109 15.12 -4.06 14.92
CA GLU A 109 15.40 -3.05 13.90
C GLU A 109 15.47 -3.72 12.54
N PHE A 110 14.35 -3.70 11.84
CA PHE A 110 14.18 -4.39 10.57
C PHE A 110 14.59 -3.46 9.43
N LYS A 111 15.42 -3.95 8.52
CA LYS A 111 15.95 -3.16 7.39
C LYS A 111 15.28 -3.49 6.08
N TYR A 112 14.70 -4.69 5.98
CA TYR A 112 14.15 -5.20 4.74
C TYR A 112 12.94 -6.11 5.03
N GLY A 113 11.95 -6.08 4.14
CA GLY A 113 10.75 -6.90 4.26
C GLY A 113 9.87 -6.78 3.04
N GLY A 114 8.62 -7.23 3.13
CA GLY A 114 7.69 -7.30 2.00
C GLY A 114 7.43 -5.95 1.31
N GLY A 115 7.36 -4.86 2.08
CA GLY A 115 7.22 -3.52 1.50
C GLY A 115 8.39 -3.12 0.62
N HIS A 116 9.62 -3.51 1.00
CA HIS A 116 10.82 -3.26 0.20
C HIS A 116 10.89 -4.17 -1.03
N ILE A 117 10.40 -5.42 -0.95
CA ILE A 117 10.25 -6.30 -2.11
C ILE A 117 9.37 -5.63 -3.17
N ILE A 118 8.22 -5.08 -2.75
CA ILE A 118 7.29 -4.42 -3.66
C ILE A 118 7.92 -3.16 -4.26
N GLU A 119 8.61 -2.34 -3.46
CA GLU A 119 9.37 -1.19 -3.95
C GLU A 119 10.45 -1.59 -4.95
N ASP A 120 11.22 -2.63 -4.64
CA ASP A 120 12.29 -3.12 -5.51
C ASP A 120 11.74 -3.63 -6.85
N LEU A 121 10.63 -4.36 -6.86
CA LEU A 121 9.94 -4.77 -8.09
C LEU A 121 9.52 -3.57 -8.94
N VAL A 122 8.85 -2.58 -8.34
CA VAL A 122 8.41 -1.37 -9.05
C VAL A 122 9.61 -0.55 -9.56
N SER A 123 10.73 -0.59 -8.84
CA SER A 123 11.98 0.06 -9.24
C SER A 123 12.76 -0.71 -10.33
N GLY A 124 12.22 -1.85 -10.83
CA GLY A 124 12.85 -2.66 -11.86
C GLY A 124 14.04 -3.49 -11.40
N LYS A 125 14.20 -3.70 -10.10
CA LYS A 125 15.28 -4.51 -9.55
C LYS A 125 14.97 -6.01 -9.66
N ASP A 126 16.03 -6.80 -9.75
CA ASP A 126 15.96 -8.26 -9.69
C ASP A 126 15.62 -8.74 -8.27
N ILE A 127 14.65 -9.64 -8.16
CA ILE A 127 14.28 -10.31 -6.93
C ILE A 127 14.58 -11.79 -7.05
N ARG A 128 15.35 -12.33 -6.11
CA ARG A 128 15.61 -13.76 -6.07
C ARG A 128 14.38 -14.50 -5.56
N LEU A 129 13.82 -15.36 -6.40
CA LEU A 129 12.75 -16.27 -6.06
C LEU A 129 13.31 -17.64 -5.73
N LYS A 130 13.13 -18.08 -4.49
CA LYS A 130 13.32 -19.48 -4.09
C LYS A 130 11.96 -20.09 -3.80
N ALA A 131 11.74 -21.32 -4.27
CA ALA A 131 10.51 -22.04 -4.01
C ALA A 131 10.77 -23.54 -3.87
N ILE A 132 9.95 -24.19 -3.05
CA ILE A 132 9.93 -25.65 -2.89
C ILE A 132 8.51 -26.17 -3.08
N ALA A 133 8.44 -27.44 -3.51
CA ALA A 133 7.19 -28.14 -3.76
C ALA A 133 7.33 -29.66 -3.51
N TYR A 134 6.21 -30.35 -3.41
CA TYR A 134 6.21 -31.81 -3.24
C TYR A 134 6.71 -32.55 -4.47
N GLY A 135 6.45 -32.02 -5.66
CA GLY A 135 6.59 -32.74 -6.92
C GLY A 135 5.44 -33.74 -7.13
N THR A 136 4.75 -33.58 -8.23
CA THR A 136 3.66 -34.48 -8.66
C THR A 136 3.85 -34.82 -10.13
N ASP A 137 3.12 -35.80 -10.66
CA ASP A 137 3.20 -36.16 -12.07
C ASP A 137 2.90 -34.98 -13.00
N CYS A 138 1.94 -34.12 -12.63
CA CYS A 138 1.60 -32.92 -13.40
C CYS A 138 2.56 -31.75 -13.16
N TYR A 139 3.20 -31.69 -11.99
CA TYR A 139 4.13 -30.65 -11.55
C TYR A 139 5.36 -31.30 -10.92
N PRO A 140 6.26 -31.87 -11.75
CA PRO A 140 7.39 -32.67 -11.22
C PRO A 140 8.50 -31.83 -10.58
N GLY A 141 8.53 -30.51 -10.80
CA GLY A 141 9.50 -29.62 -10.17
C GLY A 141 9.34 -29.59 -8.65
N LYS A 142 10.44 -29.78 -7.92
CA LYS A 142 10.49 -29.79 -6.46
C LYS A 142 11.14 -28.54 -5.89
N GLU A 143 12.02 -27.92 -6.65
CA GLU A 143 12.77 -26.74 -6.25
C GLU A 143 12.87 -25.77 -7.42
N LEU A 144 12.88 -24.49 -7.10
CA LEU A 144 13.14 -23.40 -8.02
C LEU A 144 14.01 -22.36 -7.31
N ASP A 145 15.09 -21.94 -7.95
CA ASP A 145 15.94 -20.84 -7.51
C ASP A 145 16.26 -20.01 -8.76
N THR A 146 15.67 -18.82 -8.85
CA THR A 146 15.76 -17.99 -10.04
C THR A 146 15.65 -16.51 -9.67
N TRP A 147 15.84 -15.63 -10.63
CA TRP A 147 15.62 -14.21 -10.53
C TRP A 147 14.39 -13.82 -11.31
N ILE A 148 13.61 -12.91 -10.78
CA ILE A 148 12.41 -12.36 -11.41
C ILE A 148 12.47 -10.83 -11.37
N LYS A 149 11.93 -10.19 -12.40
CA LYS A 149 11.65 -8.76 -12.47
C LYS A 149 10.16 -8.54 -12.63
N LEU A 150 9.70 -7.36 -12.31
CA LEU A 150 8.30 -6.99 -12.48
C LEU A 150 7.81 -7.20 -13.93
N GLU A 151 8.63 -6.86 -14.90
CA GLU A 151 8.31 -7.00 -16.33
C GLU A 151 8.14 -8.47 -16.78
N ASP A 152 8.87 -9.41 -16.15
CA ASP A 152 8.84 -10.83 -16.48
C ASP A 152 7.62 -11.57 -15.89
N LEU A 153 6.94 -10.96 -14.93
CA LEU A 153 5.76 -11.56 -14.31
C LEU A 153 4.58 -11.55 -15.29
N ASN A 154 3.77 -12.60 -15.30
CA ASN A 154 2.52 -12.60 -16.05
C ASN A 154 1.60 -11.50 -15.51
N GLU A 155 1.40 -11.49 -14.20
CA GLU A 155 0.59 -10.51 -13.47
C GLU A 155 1.27 -10.11 -12.16
N ALA A 156 1.08 -8.85 -11.78
CA ALA A 156 1.50 -8.32 -10.51
C ALA A 156 0.48 -7.27 -10.03
N VAL A 157 -0.19 -7.57 -8.93
CA VAL A 157 -1.32 -6.78 -8.47
C VAL A 157 -1.10 -6.34 -7.03
N LEU A 158 -1.02 -5.03 -6.81
CA LEU A 158 -1.07 -4.46 -5.47
C LEU A 158 -2.50 -4.49 -4.95
N THR A 159 -2.69 -4.91 -3.72
CA THR A 159 -3.98 -4.82 -3.03
C THR A 159 -3.81 -4.30 -1.62
N ASN A 160 -4.79 -3.55 -1.15
CA ASN A 160 -4.96 -3.26 0.27
C ASN A 160 -6.41 -3.57 0.66
N PRO A 161 -6.64 -4.62 1.43
CA PRO A 161 -8.00 -5.07 1.77
C PRO A 161 -8.60 -4.30 2.94
N ARG A 162 -7.86 -3.43 3.63
CA ARG A 162 -8.25 -2.95 4.95
C ARG A 162 -8.43 -1.45 5.05
N ASN A 163 -7.42 -0.68 4.72
CA ASN A 163 -7.31 0.69 5.16
C ASN A 163 -6.66 1.63 4.12
N ALA A 164 -6.83 1.30 2.85
CA ALA A 164 -6.25 2.09 1.77
C ALA A 164 -6.70 3.55 1.79
N TYR A 165 -7.88 3.80 2.35
CA TYR A 165 -8.44 5.12 2.47
C TYR A 165 -9.25 5.20 3.77
N GLN A 166 -8.72 5.86 4.76
CA GLN A 166 -9.36 5.93 6.08
C GLN A 166 -8.96 7.18 6.84
N ASN A 167 -9.76 7.51 7.83
CA ASN A 167 -9.41 8.42 8.89
C ASN A 167 -8.90 7.63 10.09
N TYR A 168 -7.70 7.93 10.52
CA TYR A 168 -7.12 7.44 11.76
C TYR A 168 -7.08 8.49 12.84
N ASN A 169 -7.10 8.01 14.06
CA ASN A 169 -6.67 8.80 15.20
C ASN A 169 -5.16 8.73 15.35
N CYS A 170 -4.56 9.77 15.91
CA CYS A 170 -3.18 9.71 16.35
C CYS A 170 -3.04 8.68 17.48
N ALA A 171 -2.02 7.84 17.40
CA ALA A 171 -1.58 7.04 18.53
C ALA A 171 -0.65 7.87 19.40
N VAL A 172 -0.98 7.97 20.66
CA VAL A 172 -0.18 8.67 21.70
C VAL A 172 0.10 7.73 22.87
N ASN A 173 1.16 8.02 23.60
CA ASN A 173 1.58 7.21 24.73
C ASN A 173 1.46 8.01 26.03
N LEU A 174 0.54 7.59 26.89
CA LEU A 174 0.32 8.18 28.21
C LEU A 174 1.18 7.55 29.31
N SER A 175 1.85 6.43 29.03
CA SER A 175 2.70 5.72 29.99
C SER A 175 4.05 6.41 30.20
N ASP A 176 4.78 5.96 31.21
CA ASP A 176 6.11 6.47 31.54
C ASP A 176 7.26 5.85 30.74
N LYS A 177 6.98 4.85 29.90
CA LYS A 177 7.98 4.12 29.12
C LYS A 177 7.75 4.28 27.61
N THR A 178 8.83 4.20 26.86
CA THR A 178 8.76 4.15 25.38
C THR A 178 8.02 2.89 24.93
N ILE A 179 7.10 3.05 23.98
CA ILE A 179 6.37 1.97 23.33
C ILE A 179 6.83 1.87 21.88
N TYR A 180 7.09 0.64 21.42
CA TYR A 180 7.47 0.36 20.04
C TYR A 180 6.29 -0.28 19.32
N THR A 181 5.94 0.27 18.16
CA THR A 181 4.84 -0.20 17.34
C THR A 181 5.29 -0.36 15.90
N TYR A 182 4.54 -1.11 15.10
CA TYR A 182 4.80 -1.20 13.66
C TYR A 182 4.66 0.14 12.93
N MET A 183 4.01 1.13 13.56
CA MET A 183 3.89 2.51 13.06
C MET A 183 5.02 3.42 13.57
N GLY A 184 5.99 2.88 14.28
CA GLY A 184 7.13 3.60 14.83
C GLY A 184 7.17 3.62 16.35
N THR A 185 8.08 4.41 16.88
CA THR A 185 8.35 4.54 18.33
C THR A 185 7.51 5.66 18.92
N ILE A 186 6.74 5.35 19.97
CA ILE A 186 5.93 6.33 20.70
C ILE A 186 6.62 6.68 22.01
N LYS A 187 7.03 7.94 22.15
CA LYS A 187 7.71 8.44 23.35
C LYS A 187 6.75 8.57 24.53
N PRO A 188 7.24 8.40 25.78
CA PRO A 188 6.41 8.51 26.97
C PRO A 188 5.81 9.91 27.14
N LYS A 189 4.74 9.98 27.93
CA LYS A 189 4.11 11.23 28.37
C LYS A 189 3.76 12.19 27.22
N LEU A 190 3.16 11.67 26.18
CA LEU A 190 2.80 12.48 24.99
C LEU A 190 4.01 13.13 24.30
N GLY A 191 5.21 12.58 24.44
CA GLY A 191 6.44 13.13 23.88
C GLY A 191 6.50 13.14 22.35
N ASN A 192 5.62 12.39 21.68
CA ASN A 192 5.30 12.47 20.26
C ASN A 192 3.95 11.78 19.99
N ALA A 193 3.44 11.96 18.79
CA ALA A 193 2.37 11.13 18.24
C ALA A 193 2.93 10.33 17.06
N THR A 194 2.52 9.07 16.91
CA THR A 194 2.68 8.41 15.63
C THR A 194 1.44 8.68 14.84
N TYR A 195 1.62 9.18 13.67
CA TYR A 195 0.79 9.12 12.53
C TYR A 195 -0.71 9.40 12.69
N CYS A 196 -1.15 10.28 11.86
CA CYS A 196 -2.52 10.40 11.41
C CYS A 196 -2.60 10.17 9.92
N SER A 197 -3.64 9.53 9.47
CA SER A 197 -3.98 9.56 8.06
C SER A 197 -4.42 10.97 7.66
N ALA A 198 -4.42 11.22 6.39
CA ALA A 198 -5.08 12.36 5.77
C ALA A 198 -6.62 12.36 5.96
N ALA A 199 -7.08 11.89 7.10
CA ALA A 199 -8.47 11.71 7.45
C ALA A 199 -9.32 12.96 7.24
N GLN A 200 -8.75 14.11 7.44
CA GLN A 200 -9.46 15.38 7.26
C GLN A 200 -9.81 15.66 5.80
N LEU A 201 -9.08 15.10 4.87
CA LEU A 201 -9.29 15.25 3.44
C LEU A 201 -10.04 14.07 2.82
N SER A 202 -10.26 13.01 3.60
CA SER A 202 -10.98 11.84 3.14
C SER A 202 -12.46 12.15 2.97
N PRO A 203 -13.03 12.02 1.77
CA PRO A 203 -14.48 12.15 1.58
C PRO A 203 -15.27 11.14 2.40
N LEU A 204 -14.65 10.02 2.80
CA LEU A 204 -15.27 9.00 3.66
C LEU A 204 -15.56 9.50 5.08
N MET A 205 -14.97 10.60 5.53
CA MET A 205 -15.35 11.21 6.80
C MET A 205 -16.84 11.57 6.84
N ASN A 206 -17.36 12.03 5.70
CA ASN A 206 -18.76 12.45 5.54
C ASN A 206 -19.56 11.52 4.62
N ASP A 207 -18.98 10.40 4.20
CA ASP A 207 -19.60 9.40 3.33
C ASP A 207 -19.40 7.98 3.89
N PRO A 208 -19.93 7.68 5.10
CA PRO A 208 -19.74 6.38 5.73
C PRO A 208 -20.43 5.23 4.98
N GLU A 209 -21.32 5.54 4.05
CA GLU A 209 -22.09 4.57 3.26
C GLU A 209 -21.62 4.49 1.80
N TYR A 210 -20.46 5.10 1.47
CA TYR A 210 -19.86 5.08 0.13
C TYR A 210 -20.78 5.58 -1.00
N LYS A 211 -21.49 6.66 -0.76
CA LYS A 211 -22.39 7.28 -1.76
C LYS A 211 -21.61 8.05 -2.83
N THR A 212 -20.44 8.60 -2.47
CA THR A 212 -19.59 9.38 -3.38
C THR A 212 -18.43 8.58 -3.93
N ILE A 213 -17.81 7.73 -3.08
CA ILE A 213 -16.72 6.84 -3.47
C ILE A 213 -17.12 5.44 -3.08
N GLY A 214 -17.35 4.58 -4.06
CA GLY A 214 -17.83 3.22 -3.86
C GLY A 214 -17.12 2.21 -4.77
N ILE A 215 -17.64 1.00 -4.81
CA ILE A 215 -17.10 -0.10 -5.62
C ILE A 215 -17.03 0.34 -7.08
N GLY A 216 -15.87 0.11 -7.71
CA GLY A 216 -15.59 0.47 -9.09
C GLY A 216 -15.07 1.90 -9.27
N THR A 217 -15.02 2.71 -8.22
CA THR A 217 -14.40 4.04 -8.28
C THR A 217 -12.93 3.90 -8.65
N ARG A 218 -12.50 4.62 -9.69
CA ARG A 218 -11.10 4.72 -10.07
C ARG A 218 -10.38 5.69 -9.17
N ILE A 219 -9.16 5.34 -8.79
CA ILE A 219 -8.31 6.14 -7.93
C ILE A 219 -6.88 6.20 -8.47
N PHE A 220 -6.12 7.20 -8.07
CA PHE A 220 -4.67 7.20 -8.23
C PHE A 220 -4.07 6.28 -7.14
N LEU A 221 -3.27 5.29 -7.54
CA LEU A 221 -2.67 4.33 -6.63
C LEU A 221 -1.21 4.08 -7.03
N GLY A 222 -0.27 4.60 -6.24
CA GLY A 222 1.17 4.38 -6.45
C GLY A 222 1.73 4.88 -7.78
N GLY A 223 1.09 5.85 -8.43
CA GLY A 223 1.46 6.34 -9.77
C GLY A 223 0.65 5.73 -10.91
N GLY A 224 -0.16 4.72 -10.64
CA GLY A 224 -1.03 4.06 -11.62
C GLY A 224 -2.52 4.26 -11.35
N VAL A 225 -3.33 3.65 -12.20
CA VAL A 225 -4.78 3.57 -12.01
C VAL A 225 -5.10 2.42 -11.07
N GLY A 226 -5.76 2.73 -9.95
CA GLY A 226 -6.33 1.75 -9.04
C GLY A 226 -7.86 1.79 -9.02
N TYR A 227 -8.45 0.86 -8.31
CA TYR A 227 -9.89 0.73 -8.17
C TYR A 227 -10.28 0.43 -6.72
N VAL A 228 -11.37 1.01 -6.28
CA VAL A 228 -12.06 0.58 -5.07
C VAL A 228 -12.80 -0.71 -5.38
N ILE A 229 -12.55 -1.77 -4.60
CA ILE A 229 -13.15 -3.09 -4.83
C ILE A 229 -14.17 -3.49 -3.77
N TRP A 230 -14.06 -2.95 -2.58
CA TRP A 230 -14.97 -3.23 -1.46
C TRP A 230 -14.81 -2.20 -0.33
N GLN A 231 -15.61 -2.36 0.72
CA GLN A 231 -15.34 -1.77 2.04
C GLN A 231 -14.01 -2.34 2.57
N GLY A 232 -13.23 -1.51 3.26
CA GLY A 232 -12.07 -2.02 3.97
C GLY A 232 -12.50 -2.88 5.18
N THR A 233 -11.70 -3.86 5.55
CA THR A 233 -12.01 -4.76 6.68
C THR A 233 -12.12 -4.04 8.03
N GLN A 234 -11.73 -2.79 8.10
CA GLN A 234 -11.87 -1.94 9.29
C GLN A 234 -13.01 -0.92 9.17
N HIS A 235 -13.85 -1.03 8.15
CA HIS A 235 -14.97 -0.11 7.96
C HIS A 235 -16.01 -0.24 9.08
N ASN A 236 -16.36 0.90 9.67
CA ASN A 236 -17.38 0.99 10.71
C ASN A 236 -18.21 2.28 10.53
N PRO A 237 -19.33 2.22 9.80
CA PRO A 237 -20.17 3.38 9.53
C PRO A 237 -20.89 3.91 10.79
N THR A 238 -21.00 3.08 11.83
CA THR A 238 -21.74 3.40 13.07
C THR A 238 -20.85 3.97 14.18
N VAL A 239 -19.56 4.23 13.90
CA VAL A 239 -18.66 4.80 14.89
C VAL A 239 -19.20 6.15 15.41
N ALA A 240 -19.06 6.35 16.72
CA ALA A 240 -19.43 7.62 17.35
C ALA A 240 -18.66 8.80 16.73
N ARG A 241 -19.37 9.92 16.53
CA ARG A 241 -18.80 11.12 15.95
C ARG A 241 -18.78 12.27 16.95
N THR A 242 -17.93 13.25 16.72
CA THR A 242 -17.94 14.54 17.38
C THR A 242 -19.14 15.34 16.89
N GLU A 243 -19.44 16.47 17.56
CA GLU A 243 -20.46 17.44 17.13
C GLU A 243 -20.19 17.96 15.71
N GLY A 244 -18.93 18.13 15.32
CA GLY A 244 -18.51 18.52 13.98
C GLY A 244 -18.51 17.37 12.94
N GLY A 245 -19.03 16.18 13.29
CA GLY A 245 -19.12 15.04 12.37
C GLY A 245 -17.85 14.19 12.23
N VAL A 246 -16.77 14.53 12.94
CA VAL A 246 -15.51 13.78 12.89
C VAL A 246 -15.63 12.45 13.63
N PRO A 247 -15.31 11.31 13.01
CA PRO A 247 -15.32 10.02 13.69
C PRO A 247 -14.37 9.98 14.89
N LYS A 248 -14.82 9.38 15.99
CA LYS A 248 -14.02 9.20 17.21
C LYS A 248 -13.14 7.95 17.17
N GLY A 249 -13.14 7.22 16.07
CA GLY A 249 -12.33 6.04 15.81
C GLY A 249 -12.20 5.78 14.31
N GLY A 250 -11.47 4.77 13.91
CA GLY A 250 -11.38 4.35 12.52
C GLY A 250 -12.78 4.01 11.98
N ALA A 251 -13.21 4.68 10.91
CA ALA A 251 -14.58 4.56 10.43
C ALA A 251 -14.70 4.29 8.94
N GLY A 252 -14.13 5.15 8.11
CA GLY A 252 -14.20 5.01 6.66
C GLY A 252 -12.96 4.34 6.11
N THR A 253 -13.08 3.10 5.64
CA THR A 253 -11.97 2.39 5.01
C THR A 253 -12.41 1.79 3.68
N LEU A 254 -11.48 1.73 2.73
CA LEU A 254 -11.69 1.14 1.41
C LEU A 254 -10.71 -0.01 1.18
N SER A 255 -11.17 -1.05 0.51
CA SER A 255 -10.32 -2.03 -0.14
C SER A 255 -10.02 -1.56 -1.55
N VAL A 256 -8.76 -1.58 -1.94
CA VAL A 256 -8.31 -1.13 -3.26
C VAL A 256 -7.42 -2.17 -3.92
N ILE A 257 -7.37 -2.10 -5.25
CA ILE A 257 -6.53 -2.94 -6.10
C ILE A 257 -5.98 -2.11 -7.25
N GLY A 258 -4.77 -2.45 -7.70
CA GLY A 258 -4.17 -1.82 -8.89
C GLY A 258 -3.07 -2.68 -9.49
N ASP A 259 -2.82 -2.47 -10.76
CA ASP A 259 -1.73 -3.12 -11.49
C ASP A 259 -0.40 -2.55 -11.03
N LEU A 260 0.43 -3.40 -10.40
CA LEU A 260 1.74 -2.99 -9.91
C LEU A 260 2.68 -2.53 -11.03
N LYS A 261 2.49 -3.04 -12.25
CA LYS A 261 3.29 -2.66 -13.43
C LYS A 261 3.04 -1.22 -13.90
N GLN A 262 1.94 -0.59 -13.47
CA GLN A 262 1.65 0.82 -13.73
C GLN A 262 2.17 1.76 -12.65
N MET A 263 2.66 1.21 -11.54
CA MET A 263 3.14 2.02 -10.42
C MET A 263 4.58 2.46 -10.63
N VAL A 264 4.95 3.54 -9.95
CA VAL A 264 6.29 4.13 -10.06
C VAL A 264 6.91 4.35 -8.68
N PRO A 265 8.25 4.29 -8.58
CA PRO A 265 8.95 4.40 -7.29
C PRO A 265 8.70 5.73 -6.57
N ASP A 266 8.39 6.79 -7.29
CA ASP A 266 8.13 8.11 -6.69
C ASP A 266 6.90 8.10 -5.78
N TRP A 267 5.94 7.20 -6.03
CA TRP A 267 4.67 7.09 -5.29
C TRP A 267 4.54 5.80 -4.48
N LEU A 268 5.57 4.99 -4.42
CA LEU A 268 5.56 3.72 -3.70
C LEU A 268 6.90 3.48 -3.01
N ARG A 269 6.91 3.36 -1.68
CA ARG A 269 8.12 3.17 -0.87
C ARG A 269 7.93 2.07 0.16
N GLY A 270 8.90 1.19 0.28
CA GLY A 270 9.05 0.30 1.42
C GLY A 270 9.64 1.05 2.61
N VAL A 271 9.09 0.83 3.79
CA VAL A 271 9.48 1.53 5.01
C VAL A 271 9.71 0.54 6.13
N SER A 272 10.82 0.69 6.86
CA SER A 272 11.11 -0.10 8.06
C SER A 272 10.74 0.65 9.33
N PHE A 273 10.13 -0.07 10.27
CA PHE A 273 9.78 0.45 11.59
C PHE A 273 10.49 -0.34 12.68
N ARG A 274 11.04 0.38 13.64
CA ARG A 274 11.70 -0.23 14.78
C ARG A 274 10.69 -0.94 15.68
N GLY A 275 10.98 -2.17 16.00
CA GLY A 275 10.19 -2.99 16.93
C GLY A 275 9.12 -3.86 16.31
N TYR A 276 8.86 -3.73 15.00
CA TYR A 276 7.88 -4.59 14.34
C TYR A 276 8.29 -5.06 12.96
N GLY A 277 8.56 -4.21 12.00
CA GLY A 277 8.92 -4.67 10.67
C GLY A 277 8.84 -3.61 9.60
N ALA A 278 8.67 -4.07 8.36
CA ALA A 278 8.53 -3.22 7.19
C ALA A 278 7.06 -2.99 6.84
N THR A 279 6.79 -1.92 6.13
CA THR A 279 5.49 -1.61 5.54
C THR A 279 5.67 -0.88 4.23
N LEU A 280 4.58 -0.71 3.51
CA LEU A 280 4.53 0.00 2.26
C LEU A 280 3.90 1.38 2.47
N ALA A 281 4.51 2.42 1.94
CA ALA A 281 3.92 3.74 1.84
C ALA A 281 3.49 3.98 0.39
N VAL A 282 2.20 4.29 0.19
CA VAL A 282 1.62 4.50 -1.14
C VAL A 282 0.88 5.83 -1.15
N GLY A 283 1.10 6.61 -2.19
CA GLY A 283 0.29 7.79 -2.48
C GLY A 283 -1.04 7.36 -3.09
N ILE A 284 -2.14 7.81 -2.51
CA ILE A 284 -3.49 7.64 -3.04
C ILE A 284 -4.08 9.00 -3.27
N GLY A 285 -4.58 9.24 -4.47
CA GLY A 285 -5.29 10.46 -4.81
C GLY A 285 -6.71 10.17 -5.29
N ILE A 286 -7.52 11.21 -5.27
CA ILE A 286 -8.87 11.21 -5.81
C ILE A 286 -8.90 12.23 -6.93
N PRO A 287 -9.31 11.84 -8.12
CA PRO A 287 -9.42 12.75 -9.26
C PRO A 287 -10.43 13.86 -9.02
#